data_9b9d54d471681707158e52a302ff2d40
#
_entry.id   9b9d54d471681707158e52a302ff2d40
#
_cell.length_a   1.000
_cell.length_b   1.000
_cell.length_c   1.000
_cell.angle_alpha   90.00
_cell.angle_beta   90.00
_cell.angle_gamma   90.00
#
_symmetry.space_group_name_H-M   'P 1'
#
loop_
_entity.id
_entity.type
_entity.pdbx_description
1 polymer ?
#
loop_
_entity_poly.entity_id
_entity_poly.type
_entity_poly.pdbx_seq_one_letter_code
_entity_poly.pdbx_strand_id
1 'polypeptide(L)'
;MGAVGYARRFANLPTAAEYQERHPNVELLNFEQASKHTGRKIASLKSSLNKVSNRLVPVALTDERDDILFSRAMLDAWHENTVKNRARSRAYFTAQDWRTGK
;
A
#
# COMPACT_ATOMS: atom_id res chain seq x y z
N MET A 1 1.20 -13.39 13.63
CA MET A 1 -0.11 -12.93 14.13
C MET A 1 -0.69 -11.78 13.34
N GLY A 2 0.14 -10.86 12.85
CA GLY A 2 -0.33 -9.70 12.11
C GLY A 2 -1.13 -10.01 10.86
N ALA A 3 -0.75 -11.05 10.11
CA ALA A 3 -1.43 -11.41 8.87
C ALA A 3 -2.89 -11.83 9.11
N VAL A 4 -3.14 -12.62 10.14
CA VAL A 4 -4.50 -13.06 10.51
C VAL A 4 -5.36 -11.87 10.93
N GLY A 5 -4.78 -10.90 11.65
CA GLY A 5 -5.48 -9.70 12.05
C GLY A 5 -5.91 -8.85 10.85
N TYR A 6 -5.05 -8.72 9.85
CA TYR A 6 -5.38 -7.99 8.63
C TYR A 6 -6.46 -8.72 7.83
N ALA A 7 -6.37 -10.03 7.71
CA ALA A 7 -7.40 -10.80 7.02
C ALA A 7 -8.78 -10.62 7.66
N ARG A 8 -8.86 -10.58 8.99
CA ARG A 8 -10.11 -10.31 9.70
C ARG A 8 -10.62 -8.90 9.45
N ARG A 9 -9.73 -7.93 9.46
CA ARG A 9 -10.07 -6.53 9.22
C ARG A 9 -10.66 -6.32 7.84
N PHE A 10 -10.16 -7.06 6.85
CA PHE A 10 -10.60 -6.94 5.46
C PHE A 10 -11.39 -8.16 5.00
N ALA A 11 -12.15 -8.76 5.90
CA ALA A 11 -12.89 -10.01 5.63
C ALA A 11 -13.89 -9.90 4.48
N ASN A 12 -14.31 -8.69 4.13
CA ASN A 12 -15.25 -8.45 3.03
C ASN A 12 -14.61 -8.53 1.63
N LEU A 13 -13.28 -8.60 1.56
CA LEU A 13 -12.59 -8.68 0.29
C LEU A 13 -12.73 -10.08 -0.33
N PRO A 14 -12.74 -10.17 -1.67
CA PRO A 14 -12.73 -11.47 -2.34
C PRO A 14 -11.40 -12.19 -2.12
N THR A 15 -11.41 -13.50 -2.33
CA THR A 15 -10.15 -14.25 -2.38
C THR A 15 -9.39 -13.95 -3.67
N ALA A 16 -8.11 -14.35 -3.73
CA ALA A 16 -7.30 -14.16 -4.93
C ALA A 16 -7.95 -14.80 -6.15
N ALA A 17 -8.46 -16.01 -6.01
CA ALA A 17 -9.12 -16.71 -7.11
C ALA A 17 -10.35 -15.96 -7.60
N GLU A 18 -11.20 -15.49 -6.67
CA GLU A 18 -12.39 -14.72 -7.02
C GLU A 18 -12.05 -13.40 -7.68
N TYR A 19 -11.03 -12.71 -7.16
CA TYR A 19 -10.59 -11.43 -7.71
C TYR A 19 -10.03 -11.58 -9.12
N GLN A 20 -9.19 -12.58 -9.34
CA GLN A 20 -8.58 -12.84 -10.65
C GLN A 20 -9.59 -13.31 -11.68
N GLU A 21 -10.65 -13.97 -11.26
CA GLU A 21 -11.75 -14.32 -12.14
C GLU A 21 -12.39 -13.08 -12.78
N ARG A 22 -12.55 -12.02 -11.98
CA ARG A 22 -13.09 -10.74 -12.46
C ARG A 22 -12.06 -9.86 -13.14
N HIS A 23 -10.79 -9.99 -12.75
CA HIS A 23 -9.68 -9.18 -13.23
C HIS A 23 -8.51 -10.07 -13.64
N PRO A 24 -8.63 -10.81 -14.75
CA PRO A 24 -7.64 -11.85 -15.11
C PRO A 24 -6.23 -11.32 -15.38
N ASN A 25 -6.10 -10.04 -15.69
CA ASN A 25 -4.80 -9.45 -16.01
C ASN A 25 -4.13 -8.75 -14.81
N VAL A 26 -4.74 -8.80 -13.64
CA VAL A 26 -4.21 -8.15 -12.45
C VAL A 26 -3.23 -9.08 -11.74
N GLU A 27 -2.05 -8.56 -11.45
CA GLU A 27 -1.05 -9.26 -10.65
C GLU A 27 -1.27 -8.92 -9.17
N LEU A 28 -1.38 -9.95 -8.34
CA LEU A 28 -1.57 -9.81 -6.90
C LEU A 28 -0.26 -10.07 -6.17
N LEU A 29 0.04 -9.22 -5.18
CA LEU A 29 1.27 -9.27 -4.43
C LEU A 29 0.97 -9.33 -2.94
N ASN A 30 1.70 -10.17 -2.20
CA ASN A 30 1.65 -10.18 -0.74
C ASN A 30 2.59 -9.10 -0.17
N PHE A 31 2.71 -8.99 1.15
CA PHE A 31 3.58 -8.00 1.77
C PHE A 31 5.03 -8.12 1.32
N GLU A 32 5.54 -9.34 1.28
CA GLU A 32 6.93 -9.57 0.90
C GLU A 32 7.19 -9.16 -0.54
N GLN A 33 6.31 -9.57 -1.44
CA GLN A 33 6.40 -9.21 -2.86
C GLN A 33 6.21 -7.71 -3.05
N ALA A 34 5.27 -7.10 -2.33
CA ALA A 34 5.03 -5.67 -2.38
C ALA A 34 6.25 -4.89 -1.88
N SER A 35 6.89 -5.38 -0.82
CA SER A 35 8.10 -4.78 -0.28
C SER A 35 9.23 -4.78 -1.31
N LYS A 36 9.44 -5.90 -1.97
CA LYS A 36 10.46 -6.01 -3.03
C LYS A 36 10.13 -5.11 -4.21
N HIS A 37 8.86 -5.07 -4.59
CA HIS A 37 8.42 -4.29 -5.76
C HIS A 37 8.56 -2.78 -5.54
N THR A 38 8.20 -2.30 -4.35
CA THR A 38 8.23 -0.87 -4.04
C THR A 38 9.56 -0.40 -3.43
N GLY A 39 10.39 -1.32 -2.96
CA GLY A 39 11.61 -0.98 -2.24
C GLY A 39 11.35 -0.50 -0.82
N ARG A 40 10.13 -0.65 -0.32
CA ARG A 40 9.76 -0.20 1.02
C ARG A 40 9.73 -1.38 2.00
N LYS A 41 10.02 -1.09 3.27
CA LYS A 41 9.98 -2.11 4.32
C LYS A 41 8.55 -2.57 4.55
N ILE A 42 8.38 -3.85 4.91
CA ILE A 42 7.06 -4.41 5.23
C ILE A 42 6.39 -3.61 6.34
N ALA A 43 7.14 -3.20 7.37
CA ALA A 43 6.61 -2.37 8.45
C ALA A 43 6.00 -1.06 7.94
N SER A 44 6.62 -0.44 6.93
CA SER A 44 6.09 0.77 6.31
C SER A 44 4.79 0.52 5.56
N LEU A 45 4.70 -0.62 4.88
CA LEU A 45 3.47 -1.02 4.18
C LEU A 45 2.33 -1.24 5.18
N LYS A 46 2.61 -1.92 6.28
CA LYS A 46 1.62 -2.17 7.34
C LYS A 46 1.13 -0.86 7.96
N SER A 47 2.04 0.06 8.24
CA SER A 47 1.68 1.39 8.77
C SER A 47 0.78 2.15 7.80
N SER A 48 1.02 2.02 6.49
CA SER A 48 0.25 2.73 5.47
C SER A 48 -1.20 2.26 5.39
N LEU A 49 -1.51 1.07 5.87
CA LEU A 49 -2.90 0.57 5.92
C LEU A 49 -3.75 1.40 6.89
N ASN A 50 -3.15 2.08 7.84
CA ASN A 50 -3.84 2.83 8.89
C ASN A 50 -3.84 4.35 8.65
N LYS A 51 -3.22 4.82 7.58
CA LYS A 51 -3.15 6.25 7.30
C LYS A 51 -4.49 6.81 6.86
N VAL A 52 -4.74 8.07 7.19
CA VAL A 52 -5.93 8.80 6.75
C VAL A 52 -5.77 9.24 5.29
N SER A 53 -4.56 9.70 4.94
CA SER A 53 -4.24 10.21 3.62
C SER A 53 -3.26 9.28 2.90
N ASN A 54 -3.45 9.07 1.63
CA ASN A 54 -2.65 8.17 0.79
C ASN A 54 -2.55 6.77 1.42
N ARG A 55 -3.71 6.23 1.82
CA ARG A 55 -3.79 4.91 2.45
C ARG A 55 -3.49 3.82 1.45
N LEU A 56 -2.70 2.83 1.89
CA LEU A 56 -2.51 1.62 1.12
C LEU A 56 -3.72 0.72 1.34
N VAL A 57 -4.37 0.29 0.27
CA VAL A 57 -5.60 -0.50 0.33
C VAL A 57 -5.39 -1.85 -0.33
N PRO A 58 -5.63 -2.97 0.37
CA PRO A 58 -5.59 -4.29 -0.26
C PRO A 58 -6.82 -4.50 -1.13
N VAL A 59 -6.73 -5.43 -2.09
CA VAL A 59 -7.81 -5.70 -3.03
C VAL A 59 -8.36 -7.12 -2.90
N ALA A 60 -7.63 -8.02 -2.27
CA ALA A 60 -8.04 -9.41 -2.14
C ALA A 60 -7.41 -10.06 -0.92
N LEU A 61 -7.91 -11.24 -0.58
CA LEU A 61 -7.32 -12.12 0.43
C LEU A 61 -6.66 -13.30 -0.26
N THR A 62 -5.71 -13.94 0.42
CA THR A 62 -5.21 -15.24 -0.04
C THR A 62 -6.37 -16.24 -0.09
N ASP A 63 -6.22 -17.32 -0.86
CA ASP A 63 -7.28 -18.30 -0.99
C ASP A 63 -7.63 -18.97 0.36
N GLU A 64 -6.66 -19.05 1.27
CA GLU A 64 -6.87 -19.53 2.62
C GLU A 64 -7.48 -18.48 3.54
N ARG A 65 -7.61 -17.25 3.08
CA ARG A 65 -8.14 -16.11 3.84
C ARG A 65 -7.32 -15.79 5.09
N ASP A 66 -6.02 -16.05 5.05
CA ASP A 66 -5.12 -15.81 6.16
C ASP A 66 -4.24 -14.58 6.01
N ASP A 67 -4.25 -13.94 4.84
CA ASP A 67 -3.48 -12.72 4.60
C ASP A 67 -4.16 -11.86 3.54
N ILE A 68 -3.66 -10.63 3.39
CA ILE A 68 -4.18 -9.68 2.40
C ILE A 68 -3.22 -9.60 1.21
N LEU A 69 -3.78 -9.22 0.06
CA LEU A 69 -3.04 -9.08 -1.19
C LEU A 69 -3.29 -7.70 -1.80
N PHE A 70 -2.30 -7.19 -2.50
CA PHE A 70 -2.35 -5.90 -3.17
C PHE A 70 -2.29 -6.08 -4.68
N SER A 71 -2.95 -5.20 -5.41
CA SER A 71 -2.80 -5.12 -6.86
C SER A 71 -1.50 -4.38 -7.18
N ARG A 72 -0.72 -4.91 -8.11
CA ARG A 72 0.52 -4.27 -8.55
C ARG A 72 0.27 -2.84 -9.05
N ALA A 73 -0.76 -2.65 -9.85
CA ALA A 73 -1.10 -1.33 -10.37
C ALA A 73 -1.44 -0.32 -9.27
N MET A 74 -2.18 -0.77 -8.26
CA MET A 74 -2.52 0.10 -7.12
C MET A 74 -1.30 0.39 -6.24
N LEU A 75 -0.40 -0.57 -6.10
CA LEU A 75 0.86 -0.35 -5.39
C LEU A 75 1.70 0.70 -6.10
N ASP A 76 1.79 0.62 -7.42
CA ASP A 76 2.55 1.58 -8.20
C ASP A 76 1.98 2.99 -8.04
N ALA A 77 0.67 3.13 -8.12
CA ALA A 77 -0.01 4.42 -7.93
C ALA A 77 0.20 4.96 -6.52
N TRP A 78 0.06 4.10 -5.51
CA TRP A 78 0.28 4.47 -4.11
C TRP A 78 1.72 4.91 -3.87
N HIS A 79 2.68 4.17 -4.40
CA HIS A 79 4.10 4.47 -4.25
C HIS A 79 4.44 5.80 -4.94
N GLU A 80 3.93 6.01 -6.14
CA GLU A 80 4.12 7.27 -6.86
C GLU A 80 3.58 8.45 -6.08
N ASN A 81 2.38 8.32 -5.50
CA ASN A 81 1.80 9.37 -4.68
C ASN A 81 2.64 9.64 -3.43
N THR A 82 3.21 8.60 -2.83
CA THR A 82 4.07 8.75 -1.65
C THR A 82 5.32 9.56 -2.01
N VAL A 83 5.94 9.27 -3.14
CA VAL A 83 7.12 9.99 -3.60
C VAL A 83 6.78 11.45 -3.90
N LYS A 84 5.67 11.69 -4.59
CA LYS A 84 5.20 13.06 -4.89
C LYS A 84 4.91 13.84 -3.62
N ASN A 85 4.27 13.23 -2.64
CA ASN A 85 3.96 13.88 -1.37
C ASN A 85 5.23 14.24 -0.58
N ARG A 86 6.23 13.36 -0.60
CA ARG A 86 7.53 13.64 0.04
C ARG A 86 8.24 14.80 -0.63
N ALA A 87 8.26 14.81 -1.96
CA ALA A 87 8.89 15.89 -2.72
C ALA A 87 8.19 17.22 -2.45
N ARG A 88 6.87 17.20 -2.41
CA ARG A 88 6.06 18.38 -2.12
C ARG A 88 6.31 18.92 -0.72
N SER A 89 6.36 18.05 0.28
CA SER A 89 6.64 18.42 1.67
C SER A 89 8.06 19.00 1.81
N ARG A 90 9.03 18.38 1.14
CA ARG A 90 10.41 18.84 1.16
C ARG A 90 10.53 20.24 0.54
N ALA A 91 9.87 20.47 -0.58
CA ALA A 91 9.86 21.77 -1.24
C ALA A 91 9.19 22.83 -0.36
N TYR A 92 8.12 22.45 0.33
CA TYR A 92 7.41 23.35 1.24
C TYR A 92 8.31 23.77 2.40
N PHE A 93 8.98 22.83 3.04
CA PHE A 93 9.89 23.13 4.15
C PHE A 93 11.05 24.01 3.71
N THR A 94 11.64 23.73 2.56
CA THR A 94 12.73 24.53 2.01
C THR A 94 12.28 25.97 1.80
N ALA A 95 11.10 26.17 1.24
CA ALA A 95 10.54 27.50 1.01
C ALA A 95 10.31 28.25 2.34
N GLN A 96 9.80 27.57 3.36
CA GLN A 96 9.59 28.16 4.69
C GLN A 96 10.90 28.52 5.35
N ASP A 97 11.90 27.67 5.29
CA ASP A 97 13.21 27.95 5.85
C ASP A 97 13.83 29.17 5.20
N TRP A 98 13.66 29.30 3.91
CA TRP A 98 14.15 30.44 3.19
C TRP A 98 13.49 31.74 3.67
N ARG A 99 12.19 31.71 3.93
CA ARG A 99 11.45 32.87 4.44
C ARG A 99 11.89 33.27 5.83
N THR A 100 12.11 32.28 6.70
CA THR A 100 12.45 32.54 8.09
C THR A 100 13.96 32.73 8.29
N GLY A 101 14.75 32.28 7.36
CA GLY A 101 16.22 32.35 7.42
C GLY A 101 16.80 33.74 7.24
N LYS A 102 15.96 34.70 7.07
CA LYS A 102 16.43 36.08 7.00
C LYS A 102 16.81 36.59 8.39
#